data_2c77a22f721113f02708799a0ffa47ec
#
_entry.id   2c77a22f721113f02708799a0ffa47ec
#
_cell.length_a   1.000
_cell.length_b   1.000
_cell.length_c   1.000
_cell.angle_alpha   90.00
_cell.angle_beta   90.00
_cell.angle_gamma   90.00
#
_symmetry.space_group_name_H-M   'P 1'
#
loop_
_entity.id
_entity.type
_entity.pdbx_description
1 polymer ?
#
loop_
_entity_poly.entity_id
_entity_poly.type
_entity_poly.pdbx_seq_one_letter_code
_entity_poly.pdbx_strand_id
1 'polypeptide(L)'
;MLRVGEYNRLTISRINATGAFLETEEGDLLLPGKFIPAGAAPGMELNVFVHCDSEDRLVATTQRPKGVVGDFVLLRVKDLHADIGAFLDWGLDKDLLLPFAEQPAPLVPGEQILVRLYLDHSGRVAASARLNKFLCPADSSLGVGDEVQLIAYAATELGVKVVINNRHDGLLFRNELLHTPARGERLKGYVRKIRSDGKIDVTLRKGGGQDTAKDRETILHALRSRDGFLPLTDKSAPEEIAGILSLSKKSFKKAVGGLYKDGLIRMTDQGITLSE
;
A
#
# COMPACT_ATOMS: atom_id res chain seq x y z
N MET A 1 -0.14 29.10 -1.55
CA MET A 1 0.92 28.63 -0.62
C MET A 1 1.67 27.46 -1.23
N LEU A 2 3.00 27.52 -1.29
CA LEU A 2 3.87 26.50 -1.83
C LEU A 2 3.87 25.24 -0.94
N ARG A 3 3.71 24.05 -1.55
CA ARG A 3 3.68 22.76 -0.82
C ARG A 3 4.99 22.00 -1.04
N VAL A 4 5.85 22.03 -0.04
CA VAL A 4 7.13 21.30 -0.06
C VAL A 4 6.87 19.79 0.06
N GLY A 5 7.58 19.00 -0.74
CA GLY A 5 7.41 17.54 -0.78
C GLY A 5 6.17 17.08 -1.55
N GLU A 6 5.54 17.97 -2.32
CA GLU A 6 4.37 17.71 -3.15
C GLU A 6 4.52 18.32 -4.55
N TYR A 7 3.60 17.94 -5.45
CA TYR A 7 3.50 18.58 -6.76
C TYR A 7 2.76 19.92 -6.65
N ASN A 8 3.32 20.92 -7.33
CA ASN A 8 2.76 22.26 -7.44
C ASN A 8 2.64 22.64 -8.93
N ARG A 9 1.56 23.32 -9.30
CA ARG A 9 1.41 23.94 -10.62
C ARG A 9 1.88 25.37 -10.53
N LEU A 10 2.94 25.69 -11.26
CA LEU A 10 3.60 27.00 -11.19
C LEU A 10 3.88 27.49 -12.60
N THR A 11 3.82 28.80 -12.80
CA THR A 11 4.06 29.47 -14.07
C THR A 11 5.54 29.88 -14.19
N ILE A 12 6.14 29.71 -15.34
CA ILE A 12 7.49 30.18 -15.63
C ILE A 12 7.45 31.72 -15.78
N SER A 13 8.14 32.45 -14.90
CA SER A 13 8.31 33.91 -15.01
C SER A 13 9.39 34.26 -16.05
N ARG A 14 10.52 33.59 -15.96
CA ARG A 14 11.69 33.81 -16.85
C ARG A 14 12.58 32.58 -16.91
N ILE A 15 13.40 32.53 -17.95
CA ILE A 15 14.45 31.52 -18.14
C ILE A 15 15.78 32.22 -18.34
N ASN A 16 16.83 31.70 -17.70
CA ASN A 16 18.22 32.18 -17.88
C ASN A 16 19.21 31.00 -17.90
N ALA A 17 20.51 31.27 -17.86
CA ALA A 17 21.57 30.26 -17.90
C ALA A 17 21.55 29.28 -16.70
N THR A 18 20.99 29.67 -15.53
CA THR A 18 20.92 28.86 -14.33
C THR A 18 19.70 27.90 -14.37
N GLY A 19 18.62 28.33 -15.02
CA GLY A 19 17.38 27.57 -15.05
C GLY A 19 16.16 28.42 -15.36
N ALA A 20 14.97 27.86 -15.14
CA ALA A 20 13.71 28.57 -15.16
C ALA A 20 13.32 29.03 -13.75
N PHE A 21 12.72 30.20 -13.65
CA PHE A 21 12.19 30.73 -12.41
C PHE A 21 10.67 30.63 -12.46
N LEU A 22 10.09 30.04 -11.42
CA LEU A 22 8.68 29.76 -11.31
C LEU A 22 8.05 30.72 -10.28
N GLU A 23 6.93 31.33 -10.64
CA GLU A 23 6.22 32.28 -9.78
C GLU A 23 5.61 31.59 -8.57
N THR A 24 5.88 32.12 -7.37
CA THR A 24 5.22 31.71 -6.13
C THR A 24 4.82 32.95 -5.32
N GLU A 25 3.93 32.79 -4.34
CA GLU A 25 3.53 33.85 -3.41
C GLU A 25 4.71 34.42 -2.60
N GLU A 26 5.77 33.62 -2.42
CA GLU A 26 6.94 33.95 -1.59
C GLU A 26 8.14 34.44 -2.44
N GLY A 27 7.95 34.54 -3.75
CA GLY A 27 8.99 34.92 -4.72
C GLY A 27 9.26 33.83 -5.75
N ASP A 28 10.35 33.97 -6.52
CA ASP A 28 10.69 33.05 -7.58
C ASP A 28 11.33 31.76 -7.06
N LEU A 29 10.83 30.61 -7.48
CA LEU A 29 11.39 29.29 -7.21
C LEU A 29 12.24 28.81 -8.40
N LEU A 30 13.47 28.37 -8.15
CA LEU A 30 14.36 27.88 -9.20
C LEU A 30 13.98 26.46 -9.64
N LEU A 31 13.79 26.26 -10.95
CA LEU A 31 13.83 24.97 -11.64
C LEU A 31 15.18 24.89 -12.38
N PRO A 32 16.15 24.06 -11.92
CA PRO A 32 17.47 23.95 -12.55
C PRO A 32 17.38 23.58 -14.02
N GLY A 33 18.31 24.13 -14.84
CA GLY A 33 18.27 24.01 -16.30
C GLY A 33 18.13 22.60 -16.85
N LYS A 34 18.74 21.59 -16.18
CA LYS A 34 18.65 20.18 -16.56
C LYS A 34 17.24 19.58 -16.42
N PHE A 35 16.33 20.24 -15.69
CA PHE A 35 14.96 19.78 -15.46
C PHE A 35 13.93 20.57 -16.27
N ILE A 36 14.35 21.52 -17.09
CA ILE A 36 13.43 22.29 -17.94
C ILE A 36 12.95 21.39 -19.09
N PRO A 37 11.64 21.21 -19.28
CA PRO A 37 11.13 20.46 -20.42
C PRO A 37 11.48 21.13 -21.76
N ALA A 38 11.67 20.33 -22.80
CA ALA A 38 11.89 20.85 -24.14
C ALA A 38 10.70 21.72 -24.59
N GLY A 39 10.97 22.90 -25.12
CA GLY A 39 9.96 23.86 -25.57
C GLY A 39 9.31 24.69 -24.45
N ALA A 40 9.81 24.60 -23.21
CA ALA A 40 9.32 25.46 -22.13
C ALA A 40 9.65 26.94 -22.40
N ALA A 41 8.71 27.83 -22.14
CA ALA A 41 8.81 29.27 -22.34
C ALA A 41 8.16 30.06 -21.20
N PRO A 42 8.56 31.33 -20.98
CA PRO A 42 7.86 32.19 -20.03
C PRO A 42 6.34 32.24 -20.29
N GLY A 43 5.57 32.25 -19.22
CA GLY A 43 4.11 32.16 -19.25
C GLY A 43 3.54 30.74 -19.27
N MET A 44 4.35 29.71 -19.47
CA MET A 44 3.87 28.30 -19.39
C MET A 44 3.73 27.84 -17.96
N GLU A 45 2.63 27.10 -17.70
CA GLU A 45 2.40 26.39 -16.43
C GLU A 45 3.09 25.02 -16.46
N LEU A 46 3.85 24.70 -15.42
CA LEU A 46 4.47 23.40 -15.20
C LEU A 46 3.98 22.75 -13.92
N ASN A 47 3.80 21.42 -13.95
CA ASN A 47 3.59 20.62 -12.76
C ASN A 47 4.94 20.11 -12.25
N VAL A 48 5.44 20.71 -11.19
CA VAL A 48 6.78 20.44 -10.63
C VAL A 48 6.69 19.93 -9.21
N PHE A 49 7.63 19.06 -8.83
CA PHE A 49 7.82 18.65 -7.46
C PHE A 49 8.76 19.64 -6.76
N VAL A 50 8.42 20.03 -5.52
CA VAL A 50 9.20 21.00 -4.75
C VAL A 50 9.90 20.33 -3.59
N HIS A 51 11.21 20.52 -3.47
CA HIS A 51 12.03 19.97 -2.38
C HIS A 51 13.22 20.87 -2.08
N CYS A 52 14.00 20.54 -1.03
CA CYS A 52 15.27 21.22 -0.76
C CYS A 52 16.43 20.56 -1.49
N ASP A 53 17.33 21.34 -2.08
CA ASP A 53 18.59 20.88 -2.65
C ASP A 53 19.64 20.54 -1.55
N SER A 54 20.87 20.22 -1.94
CA SER A 54 21.94 19.86 -1.01
C SER A 54 22.44 21.03 -0.15
N GLU A 55 22.09 22.27 -0.51
CA GLU A 55 22.38 23.48 0.26
C GLU A 55 21.17 23.99 1.04
N ASP A 56 20.14 23.11 1.21
CA ASP A 56 18.87 23.39 1.90
C ASP A 56 18.04 24.53 1.28
N ARG A 57 18.27 24.87 0.01
CA ARG A 57 17.45 25.85 -0.73
C ARG A 57 16.25 25.14 -1.36
N LEU A 58 15.08 25.77 -1.33
CA LEU A 58 13.91 25.30 -2.06
C LEU A 58 14.17 25.34 -3.58
N VAL A 59 13.92 24.23 -4.25
CA VAL A 59 14.04 24.07 -5.70
C VAL A 59 12.89 23.25 -6.25
N ALA A 60 12.58 23.49 -7.51
CA ALA A 60 11.63 22.68 -8.26
C ALA A 60 12.35 21.61 -9.10
N THR A 61 11.68 20.51 -9.37
CA THR A 61 12.14 19.50 -10.33
C THR A 61 10.98 18.93 -11.11
N THR A 62 11.22 18.53 -12.35
CA THR A 62 10.29 17.74 -13.17
C THR A 62 10.53 16.23 -13.04
N GLN A 63 11.53 15.83 -12.28
CA GLN A 63 11.71 14.42 -11.89
C GLN A 63 10.51 13.94 -11.07
N ARG A 64 10.30 12.63 -11.10
CA ARG A 64 9.17 12.00 -10.40
C ARG A 64 9.68 11.19 -9.20
N PRO A 65 9.50 11.69 -7.98
CA PRO A 65 9.81 10.91 -6.79
C PRO A 65 8.89 9.68 -6.70
N LYS A 66 9.35 8.65 -6.01
CA LYS A 66 8.57 7.41 -5.75
C LYS A 66 7.39 7.61 -4.80
N GLY A 67 7.26 8.80 -4.21
CA GLY A 67 6.14 9.22 -3.36
C GLY A 67 6.26 10.68 -2.95
N VAL A 68 5.21 11.22 -2.36
CA VAL A 68 5.11 12.59 -1.84
C VAL A 68 5.00 12.59 -0.32
N VAL A 69 5.13 13.75 0.30
CA VAL A 69 4.89 13.89 1.75
C VAL A 69 3.50 13.36 2.08
N GLY A 70 3.45 12.48 3.08
CA GLY A 70 2.21 11.79 3.42
C GLY A 70 2.11 10.38 2.87
N ASP A 71 2.96 9.95 1.97
CA ASP A 71 2.93 8.58 1.44
C ASP A 71 3.74 7.60 2.28
N PHE A 72 3.28 6.34 2.26
CA PHE A 72 4.07 5.19 2.66
C PHE A 72 4.63 4.54 1.40
N VAL A 73 5.96 4.44 1.32
CA VAL A 73 6.67 3.95 0.14
C VAL A 73 7.78 2.98 0.51
N LEU A 74 7.96 1.95 -0.31
CA LEU A 74 9.07 1.01 -0.19
C LEU A 74 10.27 1.58 -0.96
N LEU A 75 11.35 1.94 -0.24
CA LEU A 75 12.54 2.54 -0.82
C LEU A 75 13.76 1.66 -0.56
N ARG A 76 14.77 1.77 -1.44
CA ARG A 76 16.04 1.07 -1.30
C ARG A 76 17.03 1.94 -0.53
N VAL A 77 17.71 1.36 0.44
CA VAL A 77 18.86 1.96 1.10
C VAL A 77 20.02 2.03 0.11
N LYS A 78 20.48 3.24 -0.17
CA LYS A 78 21.55 3.51 -1.12
C LYS A 78 22.89 3.57 -0.43
N ASP A 79 22.94 4.31 0.69
CA ASP A 79 24.17 4.53 1.46
C ASP A 79 23.84 4.74 2.94
N LEU A 80 24.87 4.62 3.79
CA LEU A 80 24.80 4.84 5.24
C LEU A 80 25.84 5.91 5.63
N HIS A 81 25.39 6.88 6.43
CA HIS A 81 26.27 7.90 6.98
C HIS A 81 26.40 7.73 8.49
N ALA A 82 27.63 7.67 9.00
CA ALA A 82 27.92 7.29 10.39
C ALA A 82 27.24 8.18 11.45
N ASP A 83 26.98 9.46 11.14
CA ASP A 83 26.51 10.44 12.12
C ASP A 83 25.01 10.80 11.98
N ILE A 84 24.40 10.62 10.79
CA ILE A 84 23.06 11.16 10.54
C ILE A 84 22.00 10.10 10.19
N GLY A 85 22.37 8.98 9.57
CA GLY A 85 21.41 7.94 9.21
C GLY A 85 21.67 7.28 7.88
N ALA A 86 20.60 6.84 7.22
CA ALA A 86 20.64 6.20 5.92
C ALA A 86 20.13 7.14 4.83
N PHE A 87 20.68 7.01 3.63
CA PHE A 87 20.19 7.65 2.42
C PHE A 87 19.42 6.68 1.56
N LEU A 88 18.22 7.07 1.15
CA LEU A 88 17.29 6.26 0.40
C LEU A 88 17.14 6.77 -1.02
N ASP A 89 17.09 5.84 -1.99
CA ASP A 89 16.72 6.13 -3.37
C ASP A 89 15.20 6.36 -3.49
N TRP A 90 14.80 7.60 -3.61
CA TRP A 90 13.40 8.00 -3.79
C TRP A 90 13.08 8.53 -5.18
N GLY A 91 14.02 8.38 -6.13
CA GLY A 91 13.81 8.72 -7.54
C GLY A 91 14.22 10.14 -7.95
N LEU A 92 14.81 10.91 -7.06
CA LEU A 92 15.40 12.21 -7.36
C LEU A 92 16.94 12.15 -7.30
N ASP A 93 17.61 13.15 -7.86
CA ASP A 93 19.08 13.24 -7.82
C ASP A 93 19.62 13.35 -6.39
N LYS A 94 18.91 14.09 -5.52
CA LYS A 94 19.22 14.14 -4.08
C LYS A 94 18.57 12.95 -3.38
N ASP A 95 19.37 12.16 -2.68
CA ASP A 95 18.87 11.03 -1.89
C ASP A 95 18.07 11.53 -0.68
N LEU A 96 17.11 10.72 -0.23
CA LEU A 96 16.23 11.02 0.89
C LEU A 96 16.85 10.54 2.20
N LEU A 97 16.95 11.42 3.20
CA LEU A 97 17.47 11.07 4.51
C LEU A 97 16.44 10.28 5.34
N LEU A 98 16.89 9.16 5.91
CA LEU A 98 16.23 8.42 6.98
C LEU A 98 17.10 8.54 8.24
N PRO A 99 16.81 9.48 9.16
CA PRO A 99 17.60 9.72 10.36
C PRO A 99 17.68 8.49 11.26
N PHE A 100 18.75 8.31 12.04
CA PHE A 100 18.90 7.20 13.01
C PHE A 100 17.71 7.10 13.97
N ALA A 101 17.24 8.24 14.49
CA ALA A 101 16.09 8.28 15.40
C ALA A 101 14.81 7.72 14.79
N GLU A 102 14.71 7.67 13.46
CA GLU A 102 13.57 7.18 12.69
C GLU A 102 13.77 5.74 12.16
N GLN A 103 14.88 5.10 12.48
CA GLN A 103 15.16 3.70 12.15
C GLN A 103 14.75 2.79 13.32
N PRO A 104 13.98 1.70 13.10
CA PRO A 104 13.64 0.73 14.14
C PRO A 104 14.78 -0.25 14.45
N ALA A 105 15.69 -0.47 13.47
CA ALA A 105 16.83 -1.36 13.54
C ALA A 105 17.95 -0.87 12.60
N PRO A 106 19.21 -1.34 12.79
CA PRO A 106 20.29 -1.09 11.84
C PRO A 106 19.91 -1.55 10.42
N LEU A 107 20.34 -0.78 9.43
CA LEU A 107 20.08 -1.03 8.02
C LEU A 107 21.38 -1.43 7.30
N VAL A 108 21.22 -2.06 6.14
CA VAL A 108 22.32 -2.39 5.23
C VAL A 108 22.08 -1.80 3.84
N PRO A 109 23.13 -1.35 3.12
CA PRO A 109 22.99 -0.89 1.74
C PRO A 109 22.35 -1.96 0.86
N GLY A 110 21.45 -1.54 -0.02
CA GLY A 110 20.69 -2.44 -0.91
C GLY A 110 19.39 -2.99 -0.34
N GLU A 111 19.19 -2.92 0.97
CA GLU A 111 17.94 -3.33 1.62
C GLU A 111 16.75 -2.46 1.19
N GLN A 112 15.57 -3.06 1.14
CA GLN A 112 14.31 -2.33 0.94
C GLN A 112 13.61 -2.09 2.27
N ILE A 113 13.26 -0.83 2.52
CA ILE A 113 12.56 -0.42 3.74
C ILE A 113 11.29 0.36 3.42
N LEU A 114 10.19 0.01 4.09
CA LEU A 114 8.95 0.79 4.01
C LEU A 114 9.05 1.98 4.95
N VAL A 115 8.87 3.17 4.41
CA VAL A 115 8.97 4.44 5.12
C VAL A 115 7.76 5.32 4.88
N ARG A 116 7.49 6.22 5.83
CA ARG A 116 6.61 7.37 5.69
C ARG A 116 7.44 8.57 5.27
N LEU A 117 7.00 9.30 4.24
CA LEU A 117 7.58 10.59 3.88
C LEU A 117 6.93 11.70 4.71
N TYR A 118 7.74 12.56 5.31
CA TYR A 118 7.26 13.66 6.15
C TYR A 118 8.15 14.89 6.04
N LEU A 119 7.68 16.04 6.50
CA LEU A 119 8.52 17.23 6.66
C LEU A 119 9.15 17.22 8.07
N ASP A 120 10.46 17.38 8.12
CA ASP A 120 11.17 17.55 9.38
C ASP A 120 10.93 18.96 9.97
N HIS A 121 11.49 19.24 11.15
CA HIS A 121 11.32 20.53 11.81
C HIS A 121 11.87 21.72 11.04
N SER A 122 12.76 21.49 10.07
CA SER A 122 13.31 22.53 9.19
C SER A 122 12.54 22.65 7.86
N GLY A 123 11.43 21.92 7.70
CA GLY A 123 10.60 21.94 6.49
C GLY A 123 11.18 21.13 5.33
N ARG A 124 12.17 20.26 5.57
CA ARG A 124 12.75 19.37 4.55
C ARG A 124 12.04 18.04 4.52
N VAL A 125 11.96 17.44 3.34
CA VAL A 125 11.44 16.08 3.19
C VAL A 125 12.43 15.09 3.82
N ALA A 126 11.93 14.26 4.71
CA ALA A 126 12.66 13.18 5.37
C ALA A 126 11.82 11.89 5.39
N ALA A 127 12.45 10.77 5.71
CA ALA A 127 11.80 9.47 5.84
C ALA A 127 11.75 9.01 7.30
N SER A 128 10.70 8.27 7.66
CA SER A 128 10.62 7.55 8.92
C SER A 128 10.19 6.10 8.69
N ALA A 129 10.91 5.15 9.26
CA ALA A 129 10.53 3.75 9.29
C ALA A 129 9.77 3.37 10.59
N ARG A 130 9.58 4.32 11.50
CA ARG A 130 8.73 4.18 12.70
C ARG A 130 7.27 4.47 12.35
N LEU A 131 6.68 3.62 11.51
CA LEU A 131 5.37 3.84 10.87
C LEU A 131 4.25 4.11 11.88
N ASN A 132 4.29 3.48 13.05
CA ASN A 132 3.26 3.63 14.09
C ASN A 132 3.08 5.09 14.57
N LYS A 133 4.08 5.97 14.40
CA LYS A 133 3.96 7.40 14.74
C LYS A 133 2.96 8.15 13.87
N PHE A 134 2.67 7.62 12.68
CA PHE A 134 1.86 8.27 11.64
C PHE A 134 0.52 7.57 11.40
N LEU A 135 0.29 6.46 12.09
CA LEU A 135 -0.92 5.68 11.94
C LEU A 135 -1.93 6.07 13.03
N CYS A 136 -3.14 6.37 12.59
CA CYS A 136 -4.23 6.77 13.46
C CYS A 136 -5.23 5.62 13.63
N PRO A 137 -5.95 5.57 14.76
CA PRO A 137 -7.15 4.74 14.90
C PRO A 137 -8.19 5.08 13.82
N ALA A 138 -9.20 4.21 13.67
CA ALA A 138 -10.34 4.50 12.80
C ALA A 138 -11.03 5.80 13.21
N ASP A 139 -11.46 6.55 12.24
CA ASP A 139 -12.28 7.74 12.39
C ASP A 139 -13.56 7.64 11.54
N SER A 140 -14.37 8.70 11.52
CA SER A 140 -15.63 8.75 10.78
C SER A 140 -15.50 8.67 9.26
N SER A 141 -14.28 8.72 8.72
CA SER A 141 -14.02 8.58 7.27
C SER A 141 -14.06 7.14 6.79
N LEU A 142 -14.12 6.15 7.70
CA LEU A 142 -14.14 4.72 7.38
C LEU A 142 -15.39 4.05 7.92
N GLY A 143 -16.09 3.33 7.04
CA GLY A 143 -17.22 2.47 7.36
C GLY A 143 -16.92 0.99 7.12
N VAL A 144 -17.67 0.12 7.80
CA VAL A 144 -17.62 -1.34 7.55
C VAL A 144 -18.14 -1.61 6.14
N GLY A 145 -17.36 -2.33 5.33
CA GLY A 145 -17.65 -2.63 3.93
C GLY A 145 -16.98 -1.69 2.94
N ASP A 146 -16.38 -0.59 3.40
CA ASP A 146 -15.67 0.34 2.52
C ASP A 146 -14.49 -0.32 1.83
N GLU A 147 -14.32 0.00 0.55
CA GLU A 147 -13.16 -0.37 -0.24
C GLU A 147 -11.99 0.53 0.14
N VAL A 148 -10.82 -0.08 0.40
CA VAL A 148 -9.64 0.61 0.90
C VAL A 148 -8.37 0.13 0.21
N GLN A 149 -7.39 1.03 0.11
CA GLN A 149 -6.03 0.69 -0.32
C GLN A 149 -5.22 0.24 0.89
N LEU A 150 -4.51 -0.88 0.74
CA LEU A 150 -3.71 -1.49 1.79
C LEU A 150 -2.23 -1.51 1.38
N ILE A 151 -1.34 -1.29 2.35
CA ILE A 151 0.11 -1.53 2.17
C ILE A 151 0.54 -2.46 3.30
N ALA A 152 1.00 -3.66 2.97
CA ALA A 152 1.50 -4.61 3.95
C ALA A 152 2.81 -4.11 4.57
N TYR A 153 2.94 -4.11 5.91
CA TYR A 153 4.15 -3.58 6.53
C TYR A 153 4.82 -4.48 7.56
N ALA A 154 4.08 -5.36 8.22
CA ALA A 154 4.67 -6.28 9.20
C ALA A 154 3.87 -7.59 9.29
N ALA A 155 4.56 -8.73 9.24
CA ALA A 155 3.98 -10.02 9.54
C ALA A 155 3.91 -10.21 11.07
N THR A 156 2.82 -10.81 11.56
CA THR A 156 2.59 -11.15 12.97
C THR A 156 2.01 -12.56 13.08
N GLU A 157 1.90 -13.09 14.28
CA GLU A 157 1.25 -14.38 14.52
C GLU A 157 -0.22 -14.40 14.08
N LEU A 158 -0.93 -13.29 14.27
CA LEU A 158 -2.35 -13.16 13.91
C LEU A 158 -2.58 -12.94 12.42
N GLY A 159 -1.59 -12.42 11.70
CA GLY A 159 -1.71 -12.07 10.28
C GLY A 159 -0.74 -10.97 9.87
N VAL A 160 -1.12 -10.16 8.90
CA VAL A 160 -0.29 -9.07 8.36
C VAL A 160 -0.87 -7.72 8.76
N LYS A 161 -0.05 -6.89 9.39
CA LYS A 161 -0.37 -5.49 9.62
C LYS A 161 -0.29 -4.72 8.32
N VAL A 162 -1.27 -3.85 8.11
CA VAL A 162 -1.40 -3.05 6.88
C VAL A 162 -1.68 -1.58 7.20
N VAL A 163 -1.11 -0.71 6.39
CA VAL A 163 -1.51 0.70 6.34
C VAL A 163 -2.76 0.79 5.47
N ILE A 164 -3.80 1.43 5.96
CA ILE A 164 -5.07 1.65 5.26
C ILE A 164 -5.14 3.10 4.81
N ASN A 165 -5.32 3.33 3.50
CA ASN A 165 -5.49 4.66 2.88
C ASN A 165 -4.42 5.69 3.32
N ASN A 166 -3.15 5.27 3.45
CA ASN A 166 -2.02 6.09 3.93
C ASN A 166 -2.24 6.73 5.33
N ARG A 167 -3.14 6.21 6.16
CA ARG A 167 -3.54 6.88 7.41
C ARG A 167 -3.76 5.95 8.60
N HIS A 168 -4.42 4.80 8.44
CA HIS A 168 -4.84 3.99 9.57
C HIS A 168 -4.07 2.68 9.67
N ASP A 169 -3.96 2.14 10.90
CA ASP A 169 -3.41 0.80 11.17
C ASP A 169 -4.52 -0.24 11.06
N GLY A 170 -4.25 -1.32 10.33
CA GLY A 170 -5.18 -2.42 10.19
C GLY A 170 -4.53 -3.79 10.27
N LEU A 171 -5.36 -4.81 10.47
CA LEU A 171 -4.94 -6.21 10.52
C LEU A 171 -5.68 -7.02 9.46
N LEU A 172 -4.91 -7.69 8.62
CA LEU A 172 -5.36 -8.69 7.67
C LEU A 172 -5.06 -10.07 8.25
N PHE A 173 -6.09 -10.82 8.65
CA PHE A 173 -5.91 -12.07 9.37
C PHE A 173 -5.32 -13.18 8.51
N ARG A 174 -4.42 -13.98 9.09
CA ARG A 174 -3.72 -15.08 8.42
C ARG A 174 -4.69 -16.11 7.81
N ASN A 175 -5.78 -16.43 8.49
CA ASN A 175 -6.76 -17.41 8.02
C ASN A 175 -7.62 -16.96 6.83
N GLU A 176 -7.45 -15.72 6.38
CA GLU A 176 -8.09 -15.16 5.18
C GLU A 176 -7.12 -15.00 4.01
N LEU A 177 -5.84 -15.27 4.26
CA LEU A 177 -4.77 -15.15 3.27
C LEU A 177 -4.51 -16.49 2.59
N LEU A 178 -4.35 -16.47 1.27
CA LEU A 178 -3.86 -17.60 0.49
C LEU A 178 -2.32 -17.64 0.53
N HIS A 179 -1.68 -16.47 0.55
CA HIS A 179 -0.25 -16.28 0.73
C HIS A 179 -0.02 -15.04 1.60
N THR A 180 1.13 -14.97 2.24
CA THR A 180 1.50 -13.81 3.05
C THR A 180 1.98 -12.68 2.13
N PRO A 181 1.33 -11.52 2.09
CA PRO A 181 1.80 -10.37 1.32
C PRO A 181 3.21 -9.95 1.71
N ALA A 182 4.01 -9.59 0.72
CA ALA A 182 5.35 -9.06 0.94
C ALA A 182 5.29 -7.67 1.59
N ARG A 183 6.36 -7.29 2.32
CA ARG A 183 6.46 -5.95 2.89
C ARG A 183 6.46 -4.90 1.78
N GLY A 184 5.62 -3.89 1.90
CA GLY A 184 5.43 -2.84 0.88
C GLY A 184 4.46 -3.22 -0.24
N GLU A 185 3.95 -4.44 -0.26
CA GLU A 185 2.96 -4.86 -1.25
C GLU A 185 1.68 -4.05 -1.10
N ARG A 186 1.20 -3.53 -2.22
CA ARG A 186 -0.05 -2.76 -2.30
C ARG A 186 -1.19 -3.68 -2.70
N LEU A 187 -2.25 -3.65 -1.91
CA LEU A 187 -3.41 -4.50 -2.08
C LEU A 187 -4.68 -3.66 -2.02
N LYS A 188 -5.71 -4.13 -2.69
CA LYS A 188 -7.08 -3.63 -2.53
C LYS A 188 -7.79 -4.51 -1.50
N GLY A 189 -8.47 -3.90 -0.54
CA GLY A 189 -9.21 -4.62 0.48
C GLY A 189 -10.47 -3.90 0.89
N TYR A 190 -11.12 -4.42 1.93
CA TYR A 190 -12.37 -3.90 2.47
C TYR A 190 -12.30 -3.88 3.98
N VAL A 191 -12.90 -2.85 4.59
CA VAL A 191 -13.06 -2.77 6.04
C VAL A 191 -14.06 -3.85 6.48
N ARG A 192 -13.58 -4.80 7.26
CA ARG A 192 -14.41 -5.90 7.76
C ARG A 192 -15.09 -5.56 9.09
N LYS A 193 -14.33 -4.93 9.98
CA LYS A 193 -14.78 -4.54 11.31
C LYS A 193 -13.94 -3.41 11.84
N ILE A 194 -14.57 -2.43 12.47
CA ILE A 194 -13.93 -1.43 13.31
C ILE A 194 -14.22 -1.84 14.75
N ARG A 195 -13.17 -2.05 15.54
CA ARG A 195 -13.27 -2.46 16.94
C ARG A 195 -13.53 -1.26 17.83
N SER A 196 -14.03 -1.48 19.05
CA SER A 196 -14.26 -0.43 20.04
C SER A 196 -12.98 0.30 20.48
N ASP A 197 -11.81 -0.33 20.35
CA ASP A 197 -10.49 0.25 20.61
C ASP A 197 -9.92 1.01 19.40
N GLY A 198 -10.69 1.21 18.34
CA GLY A 198 -10.31 1.92 17.12
C GLY A 198 -9.44 1.11 16.15
N LYS A 199 -9.13 -0.16 16.45
CA LYS A 199 -8.41 -1.03 15.52
C LYS A 199 -9.30 -1.49 14.39
N ILE A 200 -8.71 -1.69 13.21
CA ILE A 200 -9.43 -2.01 11.99
C ILE A 200 -9.03 -3.40 11.52
N ASP A 201 -10.03 -4.29 11.40
CA ASP A 201 -9.88 -5.57 10.73
C ASP A 201 -10.25 -5.38 9.26
N VAL A 202 -9.37 -5.80 8.36
CA VAL A 202 -9.59 -5.75 6.91
C VAL A 202 -9.60 -7.13 6.28
N THR A 203 -10.18 -7.24 5.11
CA THR A 203 -10.23 -8.46 4.30
C THR A 203 -9.92 -8.13 2.84
N LEU A 204 -9.36 -9.07 2.08
CA LEU A 204 -9.15 -8.92 0.64
C LEU A 204 -10.42 -9.23 -0.18
N ARG A 205 -11.47 -9.73 0.47
CA ARG A 205 -12.71 -10.11 -0.16
C ARG A 205 -13.82 -9.11 0.15
N LYS A 206 -14.54 -8.69 -0.85
CA LYS A 206 -15.73 -7.83 -0.68
C LYS A 206 -16.78 -8.58 0.15
N GLY A 207 -17.21 -8.00 1.26
CA GLY A 207 -18.00 -8.70 2.28
C GLY A 207 -19.36 -9.22 1.86
N GLY A 208 -19.70 -10.33 2.42
CA GLY A 208 -20.98 -10.88 2.83
C GLY A 208 -21.76 -11.72 1.84
N GLY A 209 -22.29 -11.25 0.77
CA GLY A 209 -23.24 -11.97 -0.09
C GLY A 209 -22.67 -12.39 -1.45
N GLN A 210 -21.93 -11.50 -2.09
CA GLN A 210 -21.36 -11.78 -3.42
C GLN A 210 -20.20 -12.79 -3.38
N ASP A 211 -19.36 -12.78 -2.32
CA ASP A 211 -18.27 -13.76 -2.19
C ASP A 211 -18.82 -15.17 -1.96
N THR A 212 -19.89 -15.29 -1.16
CA THR A 212 -20.51 -16.61 -0.95
C THR A 212 -21.11 -17.15 -2.25
N ALA A 213 -21.70 -16.31 -3.09
CA ALA A 213 -22.21 -16.70 -4.40
C ALA A 213 -21.07 -17.13 -5.35
N LYS A 214 -19.99 -16.34 -5.43
CA LYS A 214 -18.81 -16.66 -6.22
C LYS A 214 -18.07 -17.92 -5.71
N ASP A 215 -17.92 -18.06 -4.39
CA ASP A 215 -17.32 -19.25 -3.77
C ASP A 215 -18.15 -20.50 -4.10
N ARG A 216 -19.49 -20.39 -4.07
CA ARG A 216 -20.41 -21.48 -4.46
C ARG A 216 -20.29 -21.84 -5.93
N GLU A 217 -20.20 -20.83 -6.82
CA GLU A 217 -20.00 -21.04 -8.25
C GLU A 217 -18.66 -21.71 -8.54
N THR A 218 -17.59 -21.32 -7.84
CA THR A 218 -16.26 -21.94 -7.92
C THR A 218 -16.33 -23.43 -7.55
N ILE A 219 -17.03 -23.78 -6.48
CA ILE A 219 -17.20 -25.18 -6.05
C ILE A 219 -18.01 -25.97 -7.09
N LEU A 220 -19.13 -25.42 -7.56
CA LEU A 220 -19.97 -26.07 -8.59
C LEU A 220 -19.22 -26.25 -9.91
N HIS A 221 -18.43 -25.28 -10.33
CA HIS A 221 -17.59 -25.37 -11.52
C HIS A 221 -16.53 -26.49 -11.37
N ALA A 222 -15.85 -26.54 -10.21
CA ALA A 222 -14.86 -27.56 -9.92
C ALA A 222 -15.47 -28.97 -9.84
N LEU A 223 -16.68 -29.12 -9.31
CA LEU A 223 -17.44 -30.37 -9.33
C LEU A 223 -17.78 -30.80 -10.77
N ARG A 224 -18.32 -29.89 -11.58
CA ARG A 224 -18.68 -30.18 -12.98
C ARG A 224 -17.47 -30.58 -13.83
N SER A 225 -16.30 -29.99 -13.60
CA SER A 225 -15.05 -30.29 -14.32
C SER A 225 -14.38 -31.58 -13.86
N ARG A 226 -14.91 -32.27 -12.83
CA ARG A 226 -14.35 -33.51 -12.22
C ARG A 226 -15.41 -34.57 -12.04
N ASP A 227 -16.23 -34.76 -13.04
CA ASP A 227 -17.29 -35.79 -13.07
C ASP A 227 -18.22 -35.77 -11.85
N GLY A 228 -18.48 -34.58 -11.31
CA GLY A 228 -19.39 -34.39 -10.18
C GLY A 228 -18.82 -34.69 -8.80
N PHE A 229 -17.51 -34.97 -8.67
CA PHE A 229 -16.88 -35.31 -7.39
C PHE A 229 -15.67 -34.42 -7.05
N LEU A 230 -15.57 -33.99 -5.79
CA LEU A 230 -14.40 -33.31 -5.21
C LEU A 230 -13.95 -34.07 -3.94
N PRO A 231 -12.68 -34.51 -3.84
CA PRO A 231 -12.14 -35.21 -2.66
C PRO A 231 -11.82 -34.23 -1.52
N LEU A 232 -12.77 -33.36 -1.18
CA LEU A 232 -12.66 -32.38 -0.12
C LEU A 232 -13.81 -32.51 0.85
N THR A 233 -13.50 -32.49 2.15
CA THR A 233 -14.47 -32.53 3.25
C THR A 233 -14.30 -31.32 4.17
N ASP A 234 -15.13 -31.19 5.17
CA ASP A 234 -15.00 -30.19 6.24
C ASP A 234 -13.74 -30.40 7.10
N LYS A 235 -13.13 -31.59 7.04
CA LYS A 235 -11.89 -31.96 7.75
C LYS A 235 -10.62 -31.73 6.92
N SER A 236 -10.73 -31.55 5.60
CA SER A 236 -9.59 -31.31 4.70
C SER A 236 -8.70 -30.18 5.17
N ALA A 237 -7.38 -30.30 4.93
CA ALA A 237 -6.40 -29.30 5.30
C ALA A 237 -6.62 -27.98 4.51
N PRO A 238 -6.31 -26.81 5.11
CA PRO A 238 -6.43 -25.52 4.41
C PRO A 238 -5.67 -25.47 3.10
N GLU A 239 -4.49 -26.09 3.05
CA GLU A 239 -3.59 -26.14 1.89
C GLU A 239 -4.22 -26.93 0.74
N GLU A 240 -4.90 -28.05 1.03
CA GLU A 240 -5.61 -28.88 0.04
C GLU A 240 -6.77 -28.11 -0.59
N ILE A 241 -7.56 -27.41 0.26
CA ILE A 241 -8.70 -26.62 -0.20
C ILE A 241 -8.20 -25.44 -1.06
N ALA A 242 -7.15 -24.77 -0.62
CA ALA A 242 -6.56 -23.66 -1.37
C ALA A 242 -5.96 -24.11 -2.71
N GLY A 243 -5.29 -25.27 -2.75
CA GLY A 243 -4.69 -25.85 -3.95
C GLY A 243 -5.72 -26.23 -5.01
N ILE A 244 -6.89 -26.73 -4.61
CA ILE A 244 -7.93 -27.19 -5.54
C ILE A 244 -8.90 -26.06 -5.96
N LEU A 245 -9.28 -25.21 -5.01
CA LEU A 245 -10.37 -24.24 -5.17
C LEU A 245 -9.94 -22.79 -5.07
N SER A 246 -8.70 -22.52 -4.63
CA SER A 246 -8.23 -21.16 -4.28
C SER A 246 -9.14 -20.48 -3.24
N LEU A 247 -9.73 -21.26 -2.32
CA LEU A 247 -10.60 -20.80 -1.25
C LEU A 247 -9.97 -21.00 0.12
N SER A 248 -10.28 -20.12 1.08
CA SER A 248 -9.96 -20.38 2.49
C SER A 248 -10.87 -21.47 3.05
N LYS A 249 -10.42 -22.24 4.04
CA LYS A 249 -11.24 -23.28 4.71
C LYS A 249 -12.58 -22.72 5.24
N LYS A 250 -12.59 -21.47 5.71
CA LYS A 250 -13.80 -20.80 6.20
C LYS A 250 -14.78 -20.48 5.06
N SER A 251 -14.30 -19.97 3.94
CA SER A 251 -15.10 -19.71 2.74
C SER A 251 -15.66 -21.00 2.18
N PHE A 252 -14.81 -22.03 2.08
CA PHE A 252 -15.21 -23.35 1.65
C PHE A 252 -16.34 -23.91 2.50
N LYS A 253 -16.20 -23.98 3.84
CA LYS A 253 -17.25 -24.46 4.75
C LYS A 253 -18.56 -23.69 4.62
N LYS A 254 -18.49 -22.35 4.50
CA LYS A 254 -19.67 -21.50 4.32
C LYS A 254 -20.37 -21.76 2.98
N ALA A 255 -19.61 -21.89 1.90
CA ALA A 255 -20.16 -22.14 0.56
C ALA A 255 -20.75 -23.54 0.45
N VAL A 256 -20.04 -24.56 0.94
CA VAL A 256 -20.53 -25.96 1.00
C VAL A 256 -21.81 -26.07 1.82
N GLY A 257 -21.84 -25.45 3.02
CA GLY A 257 -23.05 -25.43 3.84
C GLY A 257 -24.26 -24.79 3.13
N GLY A 258 -24.02 -23.73 2.34
CA GLY A 258 -25.06 -23.11 1.51
C GLY A 258 -25.51 -24.01 0.36
N LEU A 259 -24.58 -24.61 -0.39
CA LEU A 259 -24.92 -25.53 -1.48
C LEU A 259 -25.64 -26.79 -1.01
N TYR A 260 -25.26 -27.35 0.15
CA TYR A 260 -25.93 -28.49 0.78
C TYR A 260 -27.37 -28.13 1.19
N LYS A 261 -27.55 -26.95 1.81
CA LYS A 261 -28.91 -26.50 2.21
C LYS A 261 -29.84 -26.30 1.01
N ASP A 262 -29.27 -25.88 -0.12
CA ASP A 262 -30.02 -25.68 -1.38
C ASP A 262 -30.18 -26.99 -2.18
N GLY A 263 -29.69 -28.13 -1.65
CA GLY A 263 -29.83 -29.44 -2.26
C GLY A 263 -28.99 -29.68 -3.51
N LEU A 264 -28.03 -28.77 -3.83
CA LEU A 264 -27.19 -28.82 -5.03
C LEU A 264 -26.01 -29.79 -4.92
N ILE A 265 -25.65 -30.17 -3.69
CA ILE A 265 -24.56 -31.10 -3.41
C ILE A 265 -24.94 -32.07 -2.27
N ARG A 266 -24.24 -33.22 -2.25
CA ARG A 266 -24.25 -34.16 -1.13
C ARG A 266 -22.85 -34.23 -0.52
N MET A 267 -22.79 -34.35 0.80
CA MET A 267 -21.55 -34.54 1.57
C MET A 267 -21.38 -35.99 1.92
N THR A 268 -20.21 -36.57 1.65
CA THR A 268 -19.84 -37.94 2.00
C THR A 268 -18.57 -37.93 2.84
N ASP A 269 -18.20 -39.05 3.44
CA ASP A 269 -16.96 -39.19 4.20
C ASP A 269 -15.71 -39.06 3.32
N GLN A 270 -15.84 -39.24 2.01
CA GLN A 270 -14.74 -39.17 1.04
C GLN A 270 -14.67 -37.83 0.28
N GLY A 271 -15.71 -37.00 0.33
CA GLY A 271 -15.76 -35.77 -0.41
C GLY A 271 -17.17 -35.21 -0.62
N ILE A 272 -17.27 -34.33 -1.61
CA ILE A 272 -18.51 -33.67 -2.00
C ILE A 272 -18.89 -34.14 -3.40
N THR A 273 -20.17 -34.45 -3.61
CA THR A 273 -20.75 -34.83 -4.90
C THR A 273 -21.84 -33.87 -5.35
N LEU A 274 -22.03 -33.67 -6.66
CA LEU A 274 -23.24 -33.02 -7.18
C LEU A 274 -24.47 -33.85 -6.82
N SER A 275 -25.55 -33.16 -6.48
CA SER A 275 -26.89 -33.82 -6.45
C SER A 275 -27.43 -33.89 -7.89
N GLU A 276 -28.00 -35.02 -8.24
CA GLU A 276 -28.72 -35.18 -9.52
C GLU A 276 -30.00 -34.32 -9.55
#